data_ae0718296f11bf1373180b47ce9e600f
#
_entry.id   ae0718296f11bf1373180b47ce9e600f
#
_cell.length_a   1.000
_cell.length_b   1.000
_cell.length_c   1.000
_cell.angle_alpha   90.00
_cell.angle_beta   90.00
_cell.angle_gamma   90.00
#
_symmetry.space_group_name_H-M   'P 1'
#
loop_
_entity.id
_entity.type
_entity.pdbx_description
1 polymer ?
#
loop_
_entity_poly.entity_id
_entity_poly.type
_entity_poly.pdbx_seq_one_letter_code
_entity_poly.pdbx_strand_id
1 'polypeptide(L)'
;MKGFSTLSKHIFIYIAICVISFILVSTICYKADYKRIYNYYSDRLYLQANEIANEYALDYLAESKLRRIELEMKSLSTFNDTRIMFITPSGDVILDTNNSSTDKSNEDRILFSINDFDYGDLKGKHDILWDFYGLFSEPELSVFSPISNSFEIKGYVVINIPESAIVERVYDTFNTNYLTLAIVLILSSAFLVLYFFQVHRPIKEITRATNEYSKGNLSYHVKPMHNDEIGRLGMSLDYMASQLNESDKFQQKFLSNISHDFRSPLTSIKGYLEAIQDGTIPPEMLDKYIGFFCPFGL
;
A
#
# COMPACT_ATOMS: atom_id res chain seq x y z
N MET A 1 10.68 11.12 -28.70
CA MET A 1 10.63 10.66 -27.30
C MET A 1 9.72 9.42 -27.26
N LYS A 2 10.25 8.22 -27.02
CA LYS A 2 9.42 7.00 -26.84
C LYS A 2 8.66 7.17 -25.52
N GLY A 3 7.37 7.50 -25.61
CA GLY A 3 6.51 7.59 -24.43
C GLY A 3 6.45 6.23 -23.75
N PHE A 4 6.57 6.23 -22.42
CA PHE A 4 6.37 5.03 -21.61
C PHE A 4 5.02 4.40 -21.96
N SER A 5 5.01 3.09 -22.20
CA SER A 5 3.76 2.33 -22.40
C SER A 5 2.84 2.55 -21.21
N THR A 6 1.52 2.60 -21.44
CA THR A 6 0.51 2.72 -20.37
C THR A 6 0.76 1.68 -19.26
N LEU A 7 1.14 0.47 -19.64
CA LEU A 7 1.48 -0.61 -18.71
C LEU A 7 2.67 -0.24 -17.80
N SER A 8 3.75 0.31 -18.37
CA SER A 8 4.93 0.69 -17.55
C SER A 8 4.63 1.83 -16.58
N LYS A 9 3.71 2.74 -16.91
CA LYS A 9 3.23 3.77 -15.98
C LYS A 9 2.48 3.15 -14.80
N HIS A 10 1.56 2.20 -15.04
CA HIS A 10 0.82 1.52 -13.97
C HIS A 10 1.72 0.67 -13.07
N ILE A 11 2.70 -0.04 -13.65
CA ILE A 11 3.71 -0.79 -12.88
C ILE A 11 4.53 0.16 -11.99
N PHE A 12 4.96 1.29 -12.52
CA PHE A 12 5.73 2.28 -11.75
C PHE A 12 4.90 2.86 -10.59
N ILE A 13 3.64 3.23 -10.84
CA ILE A 13 2.72 3.71 -9.80
C ILE A 13 2.51 2.62 -8.73
N TYR A 14 2.33 1.37 -9.13
CA TYR A 14 2.17 0.26 -8.20
C TYR A 14 3.39 0.07 -7.30
N ILE A 15 4.60 0.09 -7.88
CA ILE A 15 5.85 0.01 -7.11
C ILE A 15 5.96 1.18 -6.13
N ALA A 16 5.64 2.40 -6.56
CA ALA A 16 5.65 3.57 -5.68
C ALA A 16 4.67 3.42 -4.51
N ILE A 17 3.46 2.91 -4.74
CA ILE A 17 2.48 2.62 -3.68
C ILE A 17 3.01 1.57 -2.71
N CYS A 18 3.64 0.49 -3.20
CA CYS A 18 4.25 -0.54 -2.35
C CYS A 18 5.33 0.04 -1.44
N VAL A 19 6.23 0.87 -1.98
CA VAL A 19 7.30 1.52 -1.21
C VAL A 19 6.72 2.48 -0.17
N ILE A 20 5.74 3.30 -0.55
CA ILE A 20 5.08 4.23 0.38
C ILE A 20 4.37 3.45 1.50
N SER A 21 3.63 2.39 1.17
CA SER A 21 2.96 1.53 2.16
C SER A 21 3.95 0.89 3.14
N PHE A 22 5.08 0.42 2.63
CA PHE A 22 6.14 -0.14 3.48
C PHE A 22 6.71 0.91 4.44
N ILE A 23 7.02 2.12 3.97
CA ILE A 23 7.52 3.22 4.80
C ILE A 23 6.48 3.61 5.85
N LEU A 24 5.19 3.70 5.49
CA LEU A 24 4.11 4.03 6.41
C LEU A 24 3.97 3.00 7.53
N VAL A 25 3.97 1.70 7.20
CA VAL A 25 3.91 0.63 8.20
C VAL A 25 5.15 0.65 9.08
N SER A 26 6.35 0.79 8.50
CA SER A 26 7.61 0.78 9.25
C SER A 26 7.79 1.98 10.20
N THR A 27 7.19 3.13 9.90
CA THR A 27 7.41 4.34 10.70
C THR A 27 6.22 4.72 11.56
N ILE A 28 5.03 4.81 10.99
CA ILE A 28 3.83 5.29 11.69
C ILE A 28 3.28 4.21 12.61
N CYS A 29 3.13 2.97 12.10
CA CYS A 29 2.61 1.87 12.91
C CYS A 29 3.56 1.54 14.06
N TYR A 30 4.88 1.53 13.83
CA TYR A 30 5.86 1.32 14.89
C TYR A 30 5.70 2.33 16.03
N LYS A 31 5.66 3.64 15.73
CA LYS A 31 5.49 4.67 16.75
C LYS A 31 4.16 4.56 17.49
N ALA A 32 3.09 4.21 16.79
CA ALA A 32 1.77 4.05 17.39
C ALA A 32 1.73 2.83 18.31
N ASP A 33 2.29 1.69 17.87
CA ASP A 33 2.36 0.46 18.66
C ASP A 33 3.27 0.63 19.88
N TYR A 34 4.43 1.27 19.72
CA TYR A 34 5.32 1.58 20.86
C TYR A 34 4.59 2.42 21.91
N LYS A 35 3.95 3.52 21.52
CA LYS A 35 3.20 4.36 22.45
C LYS A 35 2.06 3.62 23.15
N ARG A 36 1.34 2.78 22.39
CA ARG A 36 0.22 1.97 22.96
C ARG A 36 0.73 0.96 23.97
N ILE A 37 1.82 0.25 23.66
CA ILE A 37 2.40 -0.77 24.53
C ILE A 37 3.06 -0.12 25.75
N TYR A 38 3.77 0.99 25.57
CA TYR A 38 4.32 1.78 26.67
C TYR A 38 3.22 2.19 27.67
N ASN A 39 2.15 2.82 27.19
CA ASN A 39 1.04 3.23 28.06
C ASN A 39 0.39 2.03 28.75
N TYR A 40 0.22 0.92 28.06
CA TYR A 40 -0.32 -0.31 28.66
C TYR A 40 0.54 -0.81 29.83
N TYR A 41 1.86 -0.84 29.67
CA TYR A 41 2.75 -1.21 30.77
C TYR A 41 2.75 -0.18 31.90
N SER A 42 2.80 1.12 31.59
CA SER A 42 2.75 2.19 32.59
C SER A 42 1.48 2.06 33.44
N ASP A 43 0.30 1.98 32.83
CA ASP A 43 -0.97 1.88 33.56
C ASP A 43 -1.06 0.58 34.39
N ARG A 44 -0.64 -0.54 33.82
CA ARG A 44 -0.67 -1.84 34.52
C ARG A 44 0.27 -1.88 35.72
N LEU A 45 1.51 -1.40 35.54
CA LEU A 45 2.50 -1.35 36.60
C LEU A 45 2.11 -0.33 37.70
N TYR A 46 1.45 0.77 37.31
CA TYR A 46 0.92 1.72 38.29
C TYR A 46 -0.18 1.11 39.19
N LEU A 47 -1.11 0.39 38.60
CA LEU A 47 -2.13 -0.32 39.37
C LEU A 47 -1.50 -1.32 40.36
N GLN A 48 -0.50 -2.07 39.91
CA GLN A 48 0.24 -3.02 40.74
C GLN A 48 1.04 -2.31 41.84
N ALA A 49 1.75 -1.24 41.52
CA ALA A 49 2.51 -0.45 42.48
C ALA A 49 1.61 0.16 43.56
N ASN A 50 0.42 0.63 43.15
CA ASN A 50 -0.57 1.18 44.07
C ASN A 50 -1.19 0.09 45.02
N GLU A 51 -1.44 -1.10 44.50
CA GLU A 51 -1.87 -2.25 45.32
C GLU A 51 -0.80 -2.62 46.35
N ILE A 52 0.47 -2.73 45.92
CA ILE A 52 1.58 -3.02 46.82
C ILE A 52 1.76 -1.91 47.85
N ALA A 53 1.62 -0.64 47.46
CA ALA A 53 1.75 0.49 48.39
C ALA A 53 0.70 0.46 49.49
N ASN A 54 -0.54 0.08 49.17
CA ASN A 54 -1.65 0.06 50.09
C ASN A 54 -1.68 -1.19 50.98
N GLU A 55 -1.29 -2.37 50.48
CA GLU A 55 -1.46 -3.64 51.19
C GLU A 55 -0.21 -4.08 51.97
N TYR A 56 0.99 -3.85 51.40
CA TYR A 56 2.22 -4.44 51.93
C TYR A 56 3.22 -3.42 52.46
N ALA A 57 3.34 -2.26 51.79
CA ALA A 57 4.44 -1.38 52.05
C ALA A 57 4.39 -0.70 53.44
N LEU A 58 3.21 -0.42 53.96
CA LEU A 58 3.05 0.12 55.33
C LEU A 58 3.48 -0.90 56.40
N ASP A 59 3.11 -2.17 56.23
CA ASP A 59 3.51 -3.25 57.16
C ASP A 59 5.04 -3.43 57.11
N TYR A 60 5.65 -3.30 55.91
CA TYR A 60 7.08 -3.39 55.74
C TYR A 60 7.84 -2.21 56.40
N LEU A 61 7.34 -0.99 56.23
CA LEU A 61 7.91 0.19 56.88
C LEU A 61 7.79 0.13 58.42
N ALA A 62 6.70 -0.46 58.91
CA ALA A 62 6.47 -0.67 60.34
C ALA A 62 7.22 -1.91 60.92
N GLU A 63 8.15 -2.49 60.16
CA GLU A 63 8.94 -3.66 60.56
C GLU A 63 8.13 -4.92 60.85
N SER A 64 6.88 -4.95 60.39
CA SER A 64 6.02 -6.10 60.55
C SER A 64 6.09 -7.04 59.34
N LYS A 65 6.18 -8.36 59.58
CA LYS A 65 6.13 -9.40 58.53
C LYS A 65 7.21 -9.25 57.41
N LEU A 66 8.35 -8.65 57.70
CA LEU A 66 9.42 -8.28 56.72
C LEU A 66 9.72 -9.43 55.75
N ARG A 67 10.14 -10.59 56.27
CA ARG A 67 10.55 -11.74 55.45
C ARG A 67 9.42 -12.26 54.56
N ARG A 68 8.18 -12.18 55.00
CA ARG A 68 7.01 -12.59 54.20
C ARG A 68 6.82 -11.67 53.02
N ILE A 69 6.87 -10.35 53.27
CA ILE A 69 6.70 -9.31 52.22
C ILE A 69 7.83 -9.38 51.21
N GLU A 70 9.08 -9.57 51.66
CA GLU A 70 10.22 -9.76 50.75
C GLU A 70 10.01 -10.95 49.79
N LEU A 71 9.57 -12.08 50.32
CA LEU A 71 9.29 -13.27 49.51
C LEU A 71 8.13 -13.06 48.56
N GLU A 72 7.07 -12.39 48.96
CA GLU A 72 5.94 -12.03 48.11
C GLU A 72 6.37 -11.09 47.00
N MET A 73 7.12 -10.03 47.30
CA MET A 73 7.65 -9.10 46.32
C MET A 73 8.63 -9.79 45.33
N LYS A 74 9.48 -10.68 45.85
CA LYS A 74 10.36 -11.49 45.01
C LYS A 74 9.61 -12.41 44.03
N SER A 75 8.55 -13.03 44.53
CA SER A 75 7.67 -13.88 43.71
C SER A 75 6.97 -13.08 42.63
N LEU A 76 6.37 -11.91 42.97
CA LEU A 76 5.73 -11.00 42.03
C LEU A 76 6.71 -10.47 40.96
N SER A 77 7.91 -10.07 41.41
CA SER A 77 8.99 -9.60 40.55
C SER A 77 9.41 -10.66 39.52
N THR A 78 9.61 -11.91 39.99
CA THR A 78 10.00 -13.02 39.10
C THR A 78 8.91 -13.40 38.13
N PHE A 79 7.64 -13.41 38.60
CA PHE A 79 6.50 -13.77 37.76
C PHE A 79 6.24 -12.75 36.62
N ASN A 80 6.41 -11.46 36.91
CA ASN A 80 6.14 -10.37 35.96
C ASN A 80 7.39 -9.90 35.21
N ASP A 81 8.55 -10.46 35.50
CA ASP A 81 9.85 -10.02 34.98
C ASP A 81 10.10 -8.51 35.22
N THR A 82 9.84 -8.08 36.46
CA THR A 82 9.94 -6.68 36.89
C THR A 82 10.86 -6.57 38.08
N ARG A 83 11.43 -5.38 38.32
CA ARG A 83 12.17 -5.08 39.55
C ARG A 83 11.31 -4.20 40.45
N ILE A 84 11.07 -4.63 41.68
CA ILE A 84 10.27 -3.89 42.68
C ILE A 84 11.21 -3.34 43.71
N MET A 85 11.11 -2.04 44.00
CA MET A 85 11.89 -1.32 45.01
C MET A 85 10.97 -0.54 45.94
N PHE A 86 11.30 -0.47 47.22
CA PHE A 86 10.71 0.45 48.20
C PHE A 86 11.76 1.51 48.52
N ILE A 87 11.42 2.78 48.33
CA ILE A 87 12.33 3.90 48.46
C ILE A 87 11.74 4.89 49.46
N THR A 88 12.54 5.38 50.41
CA THR A 88 12.16 6.43 51.35
C THR A 88 12.11 7.80 50.64
N PRO A 89 11.48 8.83 51.21
CA PRO A 89 11.53 10.18 50.64
C PRO A 89 12.92 10.78 50.53
N SER A 90 13.89 10.26 51.33
CA SER A 90 15.32 10.65 51.28
C SER A 90 16.13 9.95 50.19
N GLY A 91 15.50 9.00 49.41
CA GLY A 91 16.19 8.24 48.38
C GLY A 91 16.84 6.95 48.85
N ASP A 92 16.61 6.53 50.11
CA ASP A 92 17.17 5.29 50.63
C ASP A 92 16.36 4.11 50.16
N VAL A 93 16.96 3.15 49.50
CA VAL A 93 16.33 1.92 49.05
C VAL A 93 16.35 0.89 50.18
N ILE A 94 15.17 0.50 50.67
CA ILE A 94 14.98 -0.42 51.78
C ILE A 94 14.53 -1.81 51.36
N LEU A 95 13.97 -1.96 50.17
CA LEU A 95 13.68 -3.23 49.53
C LEU A 95 14.05 -3.16 48.05
N ASP A 96 14.67 -4.21 47.57
CA ASP A 96 15.02 -4.37 46.15
C ASP A 96 15.01 -5.84 45.78
N THR A 97 14.10 -6.23 44.89
CA THR A 97 13.91 -7.63 44.49
C THR A 97 15.09 -8.20 43.71
N ASN A 98 15.95 -7.34 43.12
CA ASN A 98 17.16 -7.79 42.45
C ASN A 98 18.34 -7.98 43.36
N ASN A 99 18.34 -7.30 44.53
CA ASN A 99 19.44 -7.34 45.51
C ASN A 99 18.96 -8.05 46.77
N SER A 100 18.80 -9.38 46.73
CA SER A 100 18.40 -10.19 47.89
C SER A 100 19.63 -10.40 48.79
N SER A 101 19.89 -9.46 49.69
CA SER A 101 20.82 -9.65 50.79
C SER A 101 20.15 -10.51 51.89
N THR A 102 20.25 -11.83 51.74
CA THR A 102 19.72 -12.83 52.71
C THR A 102 20.51 -12.84 54.06
N ASP A 103 21.53 -12.01 54.22
CA ASP A 103 22.47 -12.12 55.31
C ASP A 103 22.81 -10.80 56.06
N LYS A 104 22.00 -9.74 55.95
CA LYS A 104 22.22 -8.54 56.77
C LYS A 104 21.45 -8.62 58.07
N SER A 105 22.21 -8.57 59.22
CA SER A 105 21.67 -8.35 60.55
C SER A 105 20.77 -7.11 60.57
N ASN A 106 19.73 -7.14 61.42
CA ASN A 106 18.64 -6.15 61.52
C ASN A 106 19.07 -4.67 61.73
N GLU A 107 20.34 -4.34 61.73
CA GLU A 107 20.83 -2.99 62.05
C GLU A 107 21.00 -2.08 60.82
N ASP A 108 21.17 -2.60 59.57
CA ASP A 108 21.30 -1.78 58.37
C ASP A 108 20.22 -2.17 57.32
N ARG A 109 19.00 -1.60 57.47
CA ARG A 109 17.88 -1.82 56.54
C ARG A 109 18.08 -1.12 55.18
N ILE A 110 18.96 -0.13 55.12
CA ILE A 110 19.25 0.59 53.88
C ILE A 110 20.18 -0.27 53.04
N LEU A 111 19.70 -0.69 51.86
CA LEU A 111 20.46 -1.47 50.91
C LEU A 111 21.49 -0.59 50.23
N PHE A 112 21.07 0.58 49.75
CA PHE A 112 21.86 1.66 49.18
C PHE A 112 21.00 2.93 49.11
N SER A 113 21.66 4.09 48.89
CA SER A 113 20.96 5.37 48.73
C SER A 113 21.16 5.90 47.31
N ILE A 114 20.08 6.46 46.75
CA ILE A 114 20.08 7.13 45.45
C ILE A 114 20.39 8.61 45.70
N ASN A 115 21.54 9.07 45.22
CA ASN A 115 21.92 10.46 45.32
C ASN A 115 20.96 11.34 44.49
N ASP A 116 20.61 12.49 45.04
CA ASP A 116 19.75 13.50 44.36
C ASP A 116 18.33 13.01 44.00
N PHE A 117 17.84 11.98 44.71
CA PHE A 117 16.48 11.51 44.49
C PHE A 117 15.44 12.59 44.79
N ASP A 118 14.67 12.99 43.76
CA ASP A 118 13.54 13.91 43.89
C ASP A 118 12.30 13.40 43.15
N TYR A 119 11.24 13.15 43.88
CA TYR A 119 9.95 12.79 43.27
C TYR A 119 9.41 13.87 42.32
N GLY A 120 9.82 15.13 42.48
CA GLY A 120 9.51 16.24 41.60
C GLY A 120 9.97 16.07 40.16
N ASP A 121 10.97 15.21 39.91
CA ASP A 121 11.48 14.89 38.58
C ASP A 121 10.43 14.20 37.68
N LEU A 122 9.45 13.55 38.28
CA LEU A 122 8.30 12.97 37.57
C LEU A 122 7.35 14.02 36.98
N LYS A 123 7.47 15.30 37.37
CA LYS A 123 6.64 16.42 36.86
C LYS A 123 5.13 16.15 36.90
N GLY A 124 4.67 15.48 37.97
CA GLY A 124 3.26 15.14 38.17
C GLY A 124 2.77 13.92 37.39
N LYS A 125 3.64 13.18 36.74
CA LYS A 125 3.34 11.87 36.16
C LYS A 125 3.64 10.77 37.20
N HIS A 126 3.16 9.58 36.94
CA HIS A 126 3.46 8.39 37.75
C HIS A 126 4.53 7.50 37.10
N ASP A 127 4.97 7.83 35.88
CA ASP A 127 5.91 7.04 35.08
C ASP A 127 6.95 7.89 34.41
N ILE A 128 8.15 7.31 34.21
CA ILE A 128 9.25 7.92 33.47
C ILE A 128 10.12 6.81 32.87
N LEU A 129 10.63 7.06 31.66
CA LEU A 129 11.60 6.20 30.99
C LEU A 129 12.99 6.85 31.14
N TRP A 130 13.89 6.24 31.91
CA TRP A 130 15.21 6.79 32.23
C TRP A 130 16.17 5.73 32.76
N ASP A 131 17.40 6.13 33.06
CA ASP A 131 18.43 5.29 33.66
C ASP A 131 18.39 5.23 35.19
N PHE A 132 17.36 5.81 35.80
CA PHE A 132 17.14 5.86 37.25
C PHE A 132 18.36 6.36 38.04
N TYR A 133 18.75 7.61 37.79
CA TYR A 133 19.95 8.24 38.42
C TYR A 133 21.24 7.45 38.17
N GLY A 134 21.37 6.78 37.03
CA GLY A 134 22.52 5.97 36.65
C GLY A 134 22.57 4.59 37.32
N LEU A 135 21.48 4.17 37.99
CA LEU A 135 21.39 2.83 38.58
C LEU A 135 21.29 1.72 37.53
N PHE A 136 20.65 2.02 36.38
CA PHE A 136 20.47 1.07 35.29
C PHE A 136 21.43 1.32 34.14
N SER A 137 21.91 0.25 33.52
CA SER A 137 22.79 0.32 32.34
C SER A 137 22.06 0.68 31.06
N GLU A 138 20.76 0.44 31.01
CA GLU A 138 19.84 0.77 29.91
C GLU A 138 18.60 1.47 30.48
N PRO A 139 17.87 2.26 29.65
CA PRO A 139 16.67 2.91 30.10
C PRO A 139 15.62 1.87 30.56
N GLU A 140 15.00 2.13 31.71
CA GLU A 140 13.89 1.34 32.22
C GLU A 140 12.66 2.24 32.39
N LEU A 141 11.48 1.68 32.12
CA LEU A 141 10.23 2.30 32.53
C LEU A 141 10.08 2.13 34.03
N SER A 142 10.22 3.22 34.77
CA SER A 142 10.03 3.30 36.21
C SER A 142 8.65 3.86 36.52
N VAL A 143 7.84 3.12 37.27
CA VAL A 143 6.50 3.53 37.68
C VAL A 143 6.45 3.66 39.19
N PHE A 144 5.93 4.79 39.66
CA PHE A 144 5.95 5.18 41.07
C PHE A 144 4.55 5.20 41.66
N SER A 145 4.38 4.66 42.87
CA SER A 145 3.20 4.84 43.70
C SER A 145 3.60 5.29 45.10
N PRO A 146 3.03 6.39 45.64
CA PRO A 146 3.36 6.84 46.98
C PRO A 146 2.79 5.90 48.06
N ILE A 147 3.61 5.64 49.05
CA ILE A 147 3.19 4.97 50.29
C ILE A 147 2.77 6.05 51.29
N SER A 148 1.49 6.18 51.55
CA SER A 148 0.96 7.23 52.41
C SER A 148 0.30 6.65 53.64
N ASN A 149 0.52 7.32 54.79
CA ASN A 149 -0.20 7.07 56.03
C ASN A 149 -0.65 8.38 56.63
N SER A 150 -1.94 8.54 56.92
CA SER A 150 -2.50 9.73 57.58
C SER A 150 -2.09 11.07 56.92
N PHE A 151 -2.15 11.10 55.58
CA PHE A 151 -1.77 12.28 54.75
C PHE A 151 -0.26 12.58 54.67
N GLU A 152 0.60 11.75 55.19
CA GLU A 152 2.05 11.88 55.10
C GLU A 152 2.62 10.79 54.17
N ILE A 153 3.50 11.20 53.23
CA ILE A 153 4.19 10.26 52.36
C ILE A 153 5.37 9.67 53.12
N LYS A 154 5.33 8.36 53.31
CA LYS A 154 6.37 7.59 54.02
C LYS A 154 7.41 6.99 53.07
N GLY A 155 7.15 6.96 51.79
CA GLY A 155 8.02 6.42 50.78
C GLY A 155 7.28 6.20 49.45
N TYR A 156 7.92 5.44 48.59
CA TYR A 156 7.43 5.12 47.25
C TYR A 156 7.67 3.66 46.95
N VAL A 157 6.68 3.01 46.32
CA VAL A 157 6.85 1.76 45.62
C VAL A 157 7.23 2.10 44.19
N VAL A 158 8.33 1.55 43.71
CA VAL A 158 8.80 1.72 42.35
C VAL A 158 8.89 0.37 41.68
N ILE A 159 8.23 0.25 40.52
CA ILE A 159 8.32 -0.94 39.68
C ILE A 159 8.99 -0.57 38.39
N ASN A 160 10.05 -1.30 38.06
CA ASN A 160 10.86 -1.04 36.87
C ASN A 160 10.75 -2.22 35.90
N ILE A 161 10.71 -1.89 34.62
CA ILE A 161 10.80 -2.85 33.51
C ILE A 161 11.76 -2.30 32.44
N PRO A 162 12.71 -3.09 31.92
CA PRO A 162 13.63 -2.61 30.90
C PRO A 162 12.89 -2.23 29.62
N GLU A 163 13.36 -1.16 28.95
CA GLU A 163 12.78 -0.74 27.68
C GLU A 163 12.85 -1.84 26.62
N SER A 164 13.90 -2.68 26.68
CA SER A 164 14.06 -3.84 25.79
C SER A 164 12.86 -4.79 25.83
N ALA A 165 12.22 -5.03 26.99
CA ALA A 165 11.01 -5.86 27.10
C ALA A 165 9.79 -5.20 26.42
N ILE A 166 9.68 -3.88 26.49
CA ILE A 166 8.65 -3.11 25.77
C ILE A 166 8.88 -3.22 24.26
N VAL A 167 10.13 -3.02 23.83
CA VAL A 167 10.53 -3.09 22.43
C VAL A 167 10.31 -4.49 21.85
N GLU A 168 10.65 -5.54 22.59
CA GLU A 168 10.41 -6.93 22.18
C GLU A 168 8.90 -7.17 21.91
N ARG A 169 8.04 -6.68 22.79
CA ARG A 169 6.58 -6.78 22.63
C ARG A 169 6.06 -5.98 21.43
N VAL A 170 6.68 -4.84 21.14
CA VAL A 170 6.41 -4.08 19.92
C VAL A 170 6.78 -4.89 18.68
N TYR A 171 7.94 -5.55 18.67
CA TYR A 171 8.35 -6.39 17.56
C TYR A 171 7.42 -7.57 17.29
N ASP A 172 6.89 -8.21 18.33
CA ASP A 172 5.89 -9.29 18.18
C ASP A 172 4.63 -8.80 17.46
N THR A 173 4.14 -7.62 17.84
CA THR A 173 2.98 -6.99 17.18
C THR A 173 3.35 -6.57 15.75
N PHE A 174 4.57 -6.11 15.55
CA PHE A 174 5.07 -5.62 14.26
C PHE A 174 5.19 -6.73 13.21
N ASN A 175 5.58 -7.93 13.62
CA ASN A 175 5.61 -9.12 12.74
C ASN A 175 4.21 -9.42 12.17
N THR A 176 3.17 -9.25 12.95
CA THR A 176 1.77 -9.40 12.49
C THR A 176 1.39 -8.33 11.46
N ASN A 177 1.83 -7.09 11.65
CA ASN A 177 1.61 -5.98 10.70
C ASN A 177 2.31 -6.24 9.36
N TYR A 178 3.53 -6.76 9.37
CA TYR A 178 4.23 -7.14 8.13
C TYR A 178 3.59 -8.31 7.42
N LEU A 179 3.10 -9.32 8.15
CA LEU A 179 2.35 -10.42 7.54
C LEU A 179 1.10 -9.92 6.82
N THR A 180 0.35 -9.03 7.47
CA THR A 180 -0.84 -8.40 6.88
C THR A 180 -0.48 -7.60 5.63
N LEU A 181 0.57 -6.79 5.69
CA LEU A 181 1.08 -6.04 4.54
C LEU A 181 1.46 -6.96 3.38
N ALA A 182 2.17 -8.07 3.66
CA ALA A 182 2.56 -9.03 2.65
C ALA A 182 1.34 -9.67 1.95
N ILE A 183 0.30 -10.04 2.70
CA ILE A 183 -0.95 -10.56 2.14
C ILE A 183 -1.61 -9.54 1.22
N VAL A 184 -1.72 -8.27 1.66
CA VAL A 184 -2.31 -7.19 0.84
C VAL A 184 -1.51 -6.97 -0.45
N LEU A 185 -0.18 -6.99 -0.39
CA LEU A 185 0.69 -6.85 -1.56
C LEU A 185 0.55 -8.01 -2.55
N ILE A 186 0.41 -9.24 -2.05
CA ILE A 186 0.16 -10.43 -2.89
C ILE A 186 -1.19 -10.30 -3.60
N LEU A 187 -2.27 -9.95 -2.87
CA LEU A 187 -3.60 -9.78 -3.43
C LEU A 187 -3.65 -8.64 -4.47
N SER A 188 -2.99 -7.52 -4.19
CA SER A 188 -2.92 -6.39 -5.13
C SER A 188 -2.09 -6.72 -6.37
N SER A 189 -1.05 -7.56 -6.25
CA SER A 189 -0.28 -8.08 -7.39
C SER A 189 -1.14 -8.98 -8.28
N ALA A 190 -1.96 -9.86 -7.68
CA ALA A 190 -2.90 -10.68 -8.43
C ALA A 190 -3.91 -9.83 -9.21
N PHE A 191 -4.41 -8.75 -8.59
CA PHE A 191 -5.29 -7.80 -9.27
C PHE A 191 -4.61 -7.11 -10.47
N LEU A 192 -3.34 -6.74 -10.35
CA LEU A 192 -2.56 -6.15 -11.44
C LEU A 192 -2.43 -7.13 -12.64
N VAL A 193 -2.24 -8.42 -12.35
CA VAL A 193 -2.20 -9.48 -13.39
C VAL A 193 -3.56 -9.61 -14.09
N LEU A 194 -4.65 -9.62 -13.33
CA LEU A 194 -6.01 -9.64 -13.91
C LEU A 194 -6.28 -8.43 -14.79
N TYR A 195 -5.90 -7.23 -14.34
CA TYR A 195 -6.00 -6.00 -15.11
C TYR A 195 -5.23 -6.11 -16.44
N PHE A 196 -4.02 -6.70 -16.42
CA PHE A 196 -3.23 -6.88 -17.63
C PHE A 196 -3.98 -7.74 -18.68
N PHE A 197 -4.57 -8.86 -18.28
CA PHE A 197 -5.26 -9.77 -19.19
C PHE A 197 -6.64 -9.27 -19.62
N GLN A 198 -7.39 -8.65 -18.71
CA GLN A 198 -8.78 -8.24 -18.98
C GLN A 198 -8.87 -6.86 -19.64
N VAL A 199 -7.93 -5.96 -19.40
CA VAL A 199 -8.02 -4.57 -19.87
C VAL A 199 -6.88 -4.22 -20.82
N HIS A 200 -5.65 -4.37 -20.38
CA HIS A 200 -4.50 -3.86 -21.14
C HIS A 200 -4.30 -4.59 -22.47
N ARG A 201 -4.34 -5.91 -22.45
CA ARG A 201 -4.14 -6.73 -23.66
C ARG A 201 -5.24 -6.52 -24.71
N PRO A 202 -6.55 -6.54 -24.38
CA PRO A 202 -7.62 -6.24 -25.35
C PRO A 202 -7.52 -4.83 -25.95
N ILE A 203 -7.29 -3.81 -25.14
CA ILE A 203 -7.13 -2.42 -25.65
C ILE A 203 -5.96 -2.31 -26.62
N LYS A 204 -4.85 -3.00 -26.35
CA LYS A 204 -3.71 -3.03 -27.28
C LYS A 204 -4.05 -3.68 -28.63
N GLU A 205 -4.84 -4.73 -28.64
CA GLU A 205 -5.32 -5.37 -29.87
C GLU A 205 -6.25 -4.45 -30.68
N ILE A 206 -7.17 -3.75 -30.01
CA ILE A 206 -8.06 -2.76 -30.66
C ILE A 206 -7.21 -1.64 -31.27
N THR A 207 -6.22 -1.12 -30.51
CA THR A 207 -5.31 -0.09 -31.03
C THR A 207 -4.52 -0.58 -32.23
N ARG A 208 -4.11 -1.86 -32.25
CA ARG A 208 -3.41 -2.46 -33.39
C ARG A 208 -4.32 -2.55 -34.61
N ALA A 209 -5.55 -3.02 -34.45
CA ALA A 209 -6.54 -3.08 -35.52
C ALA A 209 -6.80 -1.71 -36.12
N THR A 210 -7.00 -0.68 -35.29
CA THR A 210 -7.18 0.70 -35.75
C THR A 210 -5.99 1.20 -36.58
N ASN A 211 -4.75 0.86 -36.17
CA ASN A 211 -3.56 1.20 -36.92
C ASN A 211 -3.48 0.46 -38.28
N GLU A 212 -3.94 -0.79 -38.37
CA GLU A 212 -4.00 -1.51 -39.63
C GLU A 212 -5.07 -0.90 -40.56
N TYR A 213 -6.23 -0.54 -40.02
CA TYR A 213 -7.30 0.13 -40.81
C TYR A 213 -6.86 1.48 -41.34
N SER A 214 -6.10 2.26 -40.57
CA SER A 214 -5.55 3.54 -41.00
C SER A 214 -4.51 3.41 -42.15
N LYS A 215 -3.91 2.23 -42.31
CA LYS A 215 -3.01 1.90 -43.42
C LYS A 215 -3.76 1.36 -44.66
N GLY A 216 -5.07 1.26 -44.59
CA GLY A 216 -5.89 0.66 -45.66
C GLY A 216 -6.07 -0.85 -45.57
N ASN A 217 -5.52 -1.52 -44.54
CA ASN A 217 -5.70 -2.95 -44.36
C ASN A 217 -7.04 -3.24 -43.61
N LEU A 218 -8.15 -3.04 -44.33
CA LEU A 218 -9.50 -3.23 -43.81
C LEU A 218 -9.89 -4.73 -43.63
N SER A 219 -9.04 -5.66 -44.10
CA SER A 219 -9.22 -7.10 -43.95
C SER A 219 -8.67 -7.66 -42.63
N TYR A 220 -8.03 -6.81 -41.81
CA TYR A 220 -7.58 -7.21 -40.50
C TYR A 220 -8.80 -7.36 -39.57
N HIS A 221 -8.93 -8.50 -38.89
CA HIS A 221 -10.03 -8.76 -37.94
C HIS A 221 -9.55 -8.73 -36.50
N VAL A 222 -10.31 -8.08 -35.64
CA VAL A 222 -10.08 -8.09 -34.20
C VAL A 222 -10.41 -9.49 -33.67
N LYS A 223 -9.46 -10.10 -32.93
CA LYS A 223 -9.71 -11.42 -32.33
C LYS A 223 -10.87 -11.36 -31.33
N PRO A 224 -11.69 -12.43 -31.23
CA PRO A 224 -12.74 -12.49 -30.22
C PRO A 224 -12.19 -12.20 -28.82
N MET A 225 -12.84 -11.28 -28.12
CA MET A 225 -12.50 -10.86 -26.77
C MET A 225 -13.61 -11.24 -25.79
N HIS A 226 -13.51 -10.79 -24.56
CA HIS A 226 -14.52 -11.00 -23.54
C HIS A 226 -15.88 -10.36 -23.91
N ASN A 227 -16.96 -10.84 -23.31
CA ASN A 227 -18.32 -10.29 -23.49
C ASN A 227 -18.57 -9.09 -22.55
N ASP A 228 -17.67 -8.11 -22.59
CA ASP A 228 -17.72 -6.87 -21.83
C ASP A 228 -17.75 -5.63 -22.75
N GLU A 229 -17.63 -4.43 -22.20
CA GLU A 229 -17.63 -3.18 -22.94
C GLU A 229 -16.47 -3.09 -23.93
N ILE A 230 -15.31 -3.65 -23.56
CA ILE A 230 -14.10 -3.66 -24.41
C ILE A 230 -14.30 -4.63 -25.58
N GLY A 231 -14.88 -5.79 -25.31
CA GLY A 231 -15.22 -6.76 -26.35
C GLY A 231 -16.27 -6.20 -27.34
N ARG A 232 -17.30 -5.50 -26.85
CA ARG A 232 -18.29 -4.81 -27.71
C ARG A 232 -17.66 -3.71 -28.56
N LEU A 233 -16.72 -2.94 -28.01
CA LEU A 233 -15.97 -1.94 -28.75
C LEU A 233 -15.16 -2.58 -29.89
N GLY A 234 -14.49 -3.70 -29.64
CA GLY A 234 -13.77 -4.47 -30.64
C GLY A 234 -14.66 -4.96 -31.77
N MET A 235 -15.83 -5.52 -31.45
CA MET A 235 -16.82 -5.97 -32.45
C MET A 235 -17.37 -4.82 -33.29
N SER A 236 -17.66 -3.68 -32.67
CA SER A 236 -18.17 -2.50 -33.40
C SER A 236 -17.12 -1.95 -34.35
N LEU A 237 -15.85 -1.96 -33.97
CA LEU A 237 -14.73 -1.54 -34.82
C LEU A 237 -14.57 -2.49 -36.02
N ASP A 238 -14.64 -3.81 -35.79
CA ASP A 238 -14.56 -4.83 -36.84
C ASP A 238 -15.70 -4.71 -37.84
N TYR A 239 -16.91 -4.48 -37.35
CA TYR A 239 -18.10 -4.25 -38.19
C TYR A 239 -17.90 -2.99 -39.05
N MET A 240 -17.43 -1.88 -38.49
CA MET A 240 -17.17 -0.65 -39.24
C MET A 240 -16.13 -0.87 -40.35
N ALA A 241 -15.04 -1.60 -40.04
CA ALA A 241 -14.02 -1.93 -41.03
C ALA A 241 -14.58 -2.80 -42.18
N SER A 242 -15.43 -3.75 -41.85
CA SER A 242 -16.14 -4.58 -42.85
C SER A 242 -17.01 -3.72 -43.77
N GLN A 243 -17.80 -2.78 -43.25
CA GLN A 243 -18.62 -1.88 -44.05
C GLN A 243 -17.77 -0.97 -44.96
N LEU A 244 -16.65 -0.46 -44.47
CA LEU A 244 -15.72 0.31 -45.30
C LEU A 244 -15.14 -0.55 -46.44
N ASN A 245 -14.71 -1.76 -46.15
CA ASN A 245 -14.18 -2.69 -47.15
C ASN A 245 -15.18 -3.05 -48.22
N GLU A 246 -16.44 -3.25 -47.89
CA GLU A 246 -17.51 -3.47 -48.83
C GLU A 246 -17.77 -2.25 -49.72
N SER A 247 -17.79 -1.06 -49.12
CA SER A 247 -17.92 0.21 -49.85
C SER A 247 -16.77 0.43 -50.85
N ASP A 248 -15.53 0.19 -50.44
CA ASP A 248 -14.38 0.30 -51.32
C ASP A 248 -14.43 -0.67 -52.50
N LYS A 249 -14.82 -1.92 -52.26
CA LYS A 249 -15.02 -2.93 -53.34
C LYS A 249 -16.15 -2.53 -54.28
N PHE A 250 -17.26 -2.00 -53.74
CA PHE A 250 -18.34 -1.50 -54.59
C PHE A 250 -17.88 -0.34 -55.46
N GLN A 251 -17.16 0.62 -54.90
CA GLN A 251 -16.64 1.77 -55.60
C GLN A 251 -15.64 1.35 -56.72
N GLN A 252 -14.73 0.41 -56.46
CA GLN A 252 -13.81 -0.12 -57.44
C GLN A 252 -14.58 -0.82 -58.59
N LYS A 253 -15.55 -1.66 -58.26
CA LYS A 253 -16.38 -2.34 -59.26
C LYS A 253 -17.18 -1.36 -60.10
N PHE A 254 -17.75 -0.32 -59.48
CA PHE A 254 -18.48 0.74 -60.16
C PHE A 254 -17.60 1.50 -61.17
N LEU A 255 -16.40 1.93 -60.71
CA LEU A 255 -15.44 2.60 -61.62
C LEU A 255 -14.99 1.71 -62.76
N SER A 256 -14.75 0.42 -62.48
CA SER A 256 -14.39 -0.56 -63.54
C SER A 256 -15.47 -0.71 -64.58
N ASN A 257 -16.74 -0.87 -64.12
CA ASN A 257 -17.88 -1.01 -65.00
C ASN A 257 -18.09 0.25 -65.85
N ILE A 258 -18.08 1.43 -65.23
CA ILE A 258 -18.18 2.70 -65.96
C ILE A 258 -17.06 2.83 -67.00
N SER A 259 -15.81 2.52 -66.61
CA SER A 259 -14.66 2.58 -67.54
C SER A 259 -14.87 1.65 -68.74
N HIS A 260 -15.43 0.46 -68.53
CA HIS A 260 -15.73 -0.46 -69.62
C HIS A 260 -16.84 0.07 -70.51
N ASP A 261 -17.96 0.57 -69.91
CA ASP A 261 -19.14 1.05 -70.63
C ASP A 261 -18.86 2.33 -71.44
N PHE A 262 -17.93 3.18 -70.99
CA PHE A 262 -17.48 4.31 -71.76
C PHE A 262 -16.44 3.96 -72.85
N ARG A 263 -15.61 2.92 -72.65
CA ARG A 263 -14.59 2.52 -73.62
C ARG A 263 -15.21 2.06 -74.94
N SER A 264 -16.29 1.32 -74.89
CA SER A 264 -16.97 0.81 -76.07
C SER A 264 -17.45 1.93 -77.03
N PRO A 265 -18.29 2.90 -76.57
CA PRO A 265 -18.76 3.98 -77.46
C PRO A 265 -17.61 4.89 -77.89
N LEU A 266 -16.63 5.20 -77.03
CA LEU A 266 -15.45 6.01 -77.41
C LEU A 266 -14.62 5.33 -78.48
N THR A 267 -14.41 4.02 -78.41
CA THR A 267 -13.70 3.24 -79.42
C THR A 267 -14.48 3.26 -80.76
N SER A 268 -15.81 3.14 -80.69
CA SER A 268 -16.63 3.27 -81.87
C SER A 268 -16.58 4.64 -82.53
N ILE A 269 -16.69 5.71 -81.72
CA ILE A 269 -16.52 7.10 -82.17
C ILE A 269 -15.15 7.32 -82.85
N LYS A 270 -14.06 6.86 -82.16
CA LYS A 270 -12.73 6.96 -82.68
C LYS A 270 -12.60 6.22 -84.01
N GLY A 271 -13.08 5.00 -84.14
CA GLY A 271 -13.01 4.21 -85.38
C GLY A 271 -13.78 4.86 -86.50
N TYR A 272 -14.95 5.47 -86.24
CA TYR A 272 -15.66 6.24 -87.31
C TYR A 272 -14.95 7.53 -87.70
N LEU A 273 -14.33 8.26 -86.75
CA LEU A 273 -13.54 9.45 -87.08
C LEU A 273 -12.31 9.08 -87.86
N GLU A 274 -11.62 8.00 -87.57
CA GLU A 274 -10.51 7.49 -88.39
C GLU A 274 -10.95 7.09 -89.79
N ALA A 275 -12.11 6.39 -89.90
CA ALA A 275 -12.68 6.00 -91.22
C ALA A 275 -13.09 7.22 -92.06
N ILE A 276 -13.53 8.31 -91.46
CA ILE A 276 -13.80 9.59 -92.15
C ILE A 276 -12.50 10.23 -92.58
N GLN A 277 -11.45 10.25 -91.75
CA GLN A 277 -10.13 10.86 -92.02
C GLN A 277 -9.41 10.10 -93.10
N ASP A 278 -9.48 8.78 -93.15
CA ASP A 278 -8.81 7.92 -94.14
C ASP A 278 -9.58 7.83 -95.44
N GLY A 279 -10.72 8.54 -95.57
CA GLY A 279 -11.53 8.53 -96.79
C GLY A 279 -12.30 7.22 -97.07
N THR A 280 -12.31 6.34 -96.09
CA THR A 280 -13.05 5.05 -96.20
C THR A 280 -14.57 5.26 -96.17
N ILE A 281 -15.03 6.36 -95.58
CA ILE A 281 -16.45 6.83 -95.62
C ILE A 281 -16.52 7.95 -96.64
N PRO A 282 -17.28 7.74 -97.76
CA PRO A 282 -17.44 8.78 -98.78
C PRO A 282 -18.17 10.03 -98.26
N PRO A 283 -17.88 11.22 -98.73
CA PRO A 283 -18.51 12.45 -98.24
C PRO A 283 -20.03 12.45 -98.28
N GLU A 284 -20.61 11.74 -99.27
CA GLU A 284 -22.05 11.61 -99.46
C GLU A 284 -22.75 10.78 -98.33
N MET A 285 -22.02 10.01 -97.55
CA MET A 285 -22.55 9.19 -96.41
C MET A 285 -22.25 9.82 -95.07
N LEU A 286 -21.62 10.95 -94.98
CA LEU A 286 -21.21 11.59 -93.72
C LEU A 286 -22.40 11.88 -92.79
N ASP A 287 -23.47 12.45 -93.37
CA ASP A 287 -24.64 12.80 -92.63
C ASP A 287 -25.32 11.56 -91.98
N LYS A 288 -25.31 10.43 -92.73
CA LYS A 288 -25.89 9.17 -92.18
C LYS A 288 -25.07 8.60 -91.01
N TYR A 289 -23.73 8.70 -91.09
CA TYR A 289 -22.87 8.19 -90.02
C TYR A 289 -22.82 9.15 -88.81
N ILE A 290 -22.89 10.48 -89.04
CA ILE A 290 -22.99 11.48 -87.97
C ILE A 290 -24.34 11.34 -87.26
N GLY A 291 -25.43 11.03 -88.00
CA GLY A 291 -26.74 10.75 -87.38
C GLY A 291 -26.78 9.53 -86.45
N PHE A 292 -25.89 8.57 -86.66
CA PHE A 292 -25.72 7.43 -85.68
C PHE A 292 -25.11 7.86 -84.34
N PHE A 293 -24.38 9.01 -84.27
CA PHE A 293 -23.79 9.55 -83.03
C PHE A 293 -24.72 10.52 -82.33
N CYS A 294 -25.82 10.91 -82.91
CA CYS A 294 -26.84 11.75 -82.36
C CYS A 294 -28.18 10.98 -82.07
N PRO A 295 -28.17 9.77 -81.41
CA PRO A 295 -29.39 9.17 -81.01
C PRO A 295 -29.98 9.82 -79.76
N PHE A 296 -29.22 10.70 -79.13
CA PHE A 296 -29.63 11.51 -77.96
C PHE A 296 -29.61 12.99 -78.40
N GLY A 297 -30.59 13.31 -79.30
CA GLY A 297 -30.86 14.67 -79.60
C GLY A 297 -31.27 15.44 -78.35
N LEU A 298 -30.58 16.57 -78.13
CA LEU A 298 -31.09 17.64 -77.32
C LEU A 298 -32.39 18.14 -77.84
#